data_6ae11d9a76550d16e276375b22aa9b85
#
_entry.id   6ae11d9a76550d16e276375b22aa9b85
#
_cell.length_a   1.000
_cell.length_b   1.000
_cell.length_c   1.000
_cell.angle_alpha   90.00
_cell.angle_beta   90.00
_cell.angle_gamma   90.00
#
_symmetry.space_group_name_H-M   'P 1'
#
loop_
_entity.id
_entity.type
_entity.pdbx_description
1 polymer ?
#
loop_
_entity_poly.entity_id
_entity_poly.type
_entity_poly.pdbx_seq_one_letter_code
_entity_poly.pdbx_strand_id
1 'polypeptide(L)'
;DEPVRWTFDDHVWILSDLANQQDLLRTLAGMTALTGEDRYRDAAVETLRYHFDHLRTPNGLLYWGGHTCYDAATEQWAGRRFNWLGRKRSPIHEIKSCYPYYELMWEVDRKATAQLIRTFWAAHIRNWSNLDFDRHGGVEQPEAPGREVWKSNFDPQSPVFFQSKGRTFVNTGSDLYFGAGMLYRLDGDKGALEWANHIASRYVATRDPRTGLRGYQYSNLEAVDRAMEQFGDLFPNSHVSEAAIFDPNALTKPLLAELRLSEKLGREGESFRKWAVEDLIAIGKHAYDPDEGSFKSLLLDGSDLTAVAMPRDGYFGPKGTVFVSWPAEDYFLCFSTAARMDDDPFLWEMARNTAKHADLGDIGDRNGEGIALKSDTHSETPTHLMGLLELYRITNRRAFLDQACRVGDNILKNRFENDLFTPGAGYRFTRTSRPEALALIHLAATLLGGSGEVPDYMDGHA
;
A
#
# COMPACT_ATOMS: atom_id res chain seq x y z
N ASP A 1 10.56 -3.62 15.81
CA ASP A 1 10.38 -2.99 17.13
C ASP A 1 10.81 -1.53 17.03
N GLU A 2 9.85 -0.61 17.06
CA GLU A 2 10.17 0.80 17.23
C GLU A 2 10.37 1.05 18.73
N PRO A 3 11.55 1.38 19.22
CA PRO A 3 11.67 2.04 20.50
C PRO A 3 11.14 3.46 20.32
N VAL A 4 9.83 3.61 20.40
CA VAL A 4 9.23 4.93 20.48
C VAL A 4 9.48 5.43 21.89
N ARG A 5 10.53 6.23 22.06
CA ARG A 5 10.69 7.03 23.27
C ARG A 5 9.61 8.12 23.29
N TRP A 6 8.51 7.76 23.84
CA TRP A 6 7.55 8.75 24.28
C TRP A 6 7.77 8.92 25.77
N THR A 7 8.38 10.01 26.14
CA THR A 7 8.57 10.41 27.52
C THR A 7 7.26 11.06 28.03
N PHE A 8 6.27 10.23 28.25
CA PHE A 8 5.27 10.50 29.25
C PHE A 8 5.54 9.52 30.37
N ASP A 9 5.90 9.96 31.55
CA ASP A 9 6.08 9.13 32.75
C ASP A 9 7.31 8.19 32.80
N ASP A 10 8.45 8.55 32.22
CA ASP A 10 9.70 7.76 32.26
C ASP A 10 9.59 6.31 31.75
N HIS A 11 8.49 5.97 31.09
CA HIS A 11 8.28 4.62 30.52
C HIS A 11 8.92 4.48 29.15
N VAL A 12 9.72 3.42 28.98
CA VAL A 12 10.26 3.03 27.66
C VAL A 12 9.33 1.99 27.04
N TRP A 13 8.65 2.40 25.98
CA TRP A 13 7.79 1.51 25.20
C TRP A 13 8.61 0.74 24.17
N ILE A 14 8.44 -0.59 24.11
CA ILE A 14 8.97 -1.43 23.04
C ILE A 14 7.78 -1.96 22.26
N LEU A 15 7.39 -1.20 21.23
CA LEU A 15 6.17 -1.49 20.50
C LEU A 15 6.45 -2.40 19.30
N SER A 16 5.68 -3.47 19.18
CA SER A 16 5.67 -4.38 18.05
C SER A 16 4.31 -4.28 17.33
N ASP A 17 4.37 -4.11 16.01
CA ASP A 17 3.21 -4.09 15.13
C ASP A 17 3.57 -4.83 13.84
N LEU A 18 3.03 -6.03 13.69
CA LEU A 18 3.38 -6.88 12.55
C LEU A 18 3.04 -6.24 11.19
N ALA A 19 2.06 -5.33 11.14
CA ALA A 19 1.76 -4.57 9.92
C ALA A 19 2.96 -3.74 9.46
N ASN A 20 3.69 -3.14 10.40
CA ASN A 20 4.87 -2.33 10.12
C ASN A 20 6.16 -3.16 9.96
N GLN A 21 6.11 -4.47 10.13
CA GLN A 21 7.28 -5.36 10.02
C GLN A 21 7.34 -6.12 8.69
N GLN A 22 6.42 -5.87 7.77
CA GLN A 22 6.33 -6.66 6.54
C GLN A 22 7.56 -6.52 5.65
N ASP A 23 8.14 -5.33 5.54
CA ASP A 23 9.36 -5.14 4.76
C ASP A 23 10.59 -5.75 5.45
N LEU A 24 10.62 -5.78 6.79
CA LEU A 24 11.65 -6.51 7.52
C LEU A 24 11.58 -8.01 7.24
N LEU A 25 10.38 -8.61 7.27
CA LEU A 25 10.20 -10.03 6.99
C LEU A 25 10.67 -10.38 5.57
N ARG A 26 10.31 -9.53 4.58
CA ARG A 26 10.78 -9.68 3.19
C ARG A 26 12.29 -9.50 3.07
N THR A 27 12.84 -8.51 3.77
CA THR A 27 14.29 -8.25 3.81
C THR A 27 15.03 -9.46 4.35
N LEU A 28 14.60 -10.04 5.47
CA LEU A 28 15.22 -11.22 6.07
C LEU A 28 15.14 -12.44 5.13
N ALA A 29 14.00 -12.69 4.51
CA ALA A 29 13.87 -13.75 3.52
C ALA A 29 14.75 -13.51 2.29
N GLY A 30 14.81 -12.27 1.80
CA GLY A 30 15.68 -11.85 0.70
C GLY A 30 17.18 -12.00 1.03
N MET A 31 17.58 -11.72 2.27
CA MET A 31 18.96 -11.96 2.73
C MET A 31 19.32 -13.43 2.67
N THR A 32 18.43 -14.32 3.09
CA THR A 32 18.65 -15.76 2.94
C THR A 32 18.79 -16.15 1.47
N ALA A 33 17.93 -15.64 0.59
CA ALA A 33 18.00 -15.90 -0.85
C ALA A 33 19.35 -15.46 -1.47
N LEU A 34 19.92 -14.35 -1.01
CA LEU A 34 21.19 -13.84 -1.50
C LEU A 34 22.43 -14.54 -0.93
N THR A 35 22.40 -14.85 0.36
CA THR A 35 23.59 -15.32 1.09
C THR A 35 23.64 -16.83 1.28
N GLY A 36 22.49 -17.51 1.16
CA GLY A 36 22.34 -18.91 1.52
C GLY A 36 22.34 -19.16 3.05
N GLU A 37 22.32 -18.09 3.87
CA GLU A 37 22.32 -18.21 5.33
C GLU A 37 20.90 -18.28 5.88
N ASP A 38 20.48 -19.43 6.39
CA ASP A 38 19.12 -19.66 6.90
C ASP A 38 18.76 -18.80 8.12
N ARG A 39 19.75 -18.35 8.91
CA ARG A 39 19.53 -17.55 10.14
C ARG A 39 18.61 -16.34 9.93
N TYR A 40 18.64 -15.71 8.76
CA TYR A 40 17.79 -14.55 8.48
C TYR A 40 16.32 -14.97 8.33
N ARG A 41 16.07 -16.01 7.53
CA ARG A 41 14.72 -16.55 7.36
C ARG A 41 14.21 -17.16 8.67
N ASP A 42 15.07 -17.81 9.43
CA ASP A 42 14.71 -18.38 10.74
C ASP A 42 14.23 -17.29 11.70
N ALA A 43 14.91 -16.14 11.76
CA ALA A 43 14.46 -15.00 12.56
C ALA A 43 13.07 -14.47 12.11
N ALA A 44 12.79 -14.41 10.81
CA ALA A 44 11.47 -14.03 10.30
C ALA A 44 10.40 -15.06 10.67
N VAL A 45 10.72 -16.35 10.55
CA VAL A 45 9.83 -17.47 10.92
C VAL A 45 9.55 -17.46 12.43
N GLU A 46 10.55 -17.25 13.27
CA GLU A 46 10.40 -17.16 14.73
C GLU A 46 9.50 -15.99 15.12
N THR A 47 9.71 -14.83 14.50
CA THR A 47 8.84 -13.65 14.68
C THR A 47 7.39 -13.97 14.36
N LEU A 48 7.13 -14.60 13.21
CA LEU A 48 5.76 -14.96 12.81
C LEU A 48 5.13 -16.01 13.73
N ARG A 49 5.88 -17.03 14.15
CA ARG A 49 5.41 -18.03 15.10
C ARG A 49 5.02 -17.37 16.41
N TYR A 50 5.87 -16.49 16.95
CA TYR A 50 5.55 -15.76 18.18
C TYR A 50 4.22 -14.99 18.06
N HIS A 51 4.00 -14.27 16.95
CA HIS A 51 2.75 -13.55 16.73
C HIS A 51 1.55 -14.50 16.62
N PHE A 52 1.67 -15.60 15.90
CA PHE A 52 0.58 -16.57 15.76
C PHE A 52 0.25 -17.30 17.05
N ASP A 53 1.24 -17.61 17.87
CA ASP A 53 1.05 -18.38 19.09
C ASP A 53 0.63 -17.51 20.29
N HIS A 54 1.10 -16.26 20.36
CA HIS A 54 0.95 -15.42 21.56
C HIS A 54 0.13 -14.14 21.35
N LEU A 55 0.10 -13.59 20.14
CA LEU A 55 -0.49 -12.27 19.87
C LEU A 55 -1.77 -12.33 19.02
N ARG A 56 -2.33 -13.50 18.84
CA ARG A 56 -3.57 -13.70 18.10
C ARG A 56 -4.77 -13.55 19.01
N THR A 57 -5.75 -12.75 18.56
CA THR A 57 -7.03 -12.60 19.25
C THR A 57 -7.89 -13.85 19.06
N PRO A 58 -8.97 -14.05 19.87
CA PRO A 58 -9.85 -15.23 19.75
C PRO A 58 -10.47 -15.39 18.36
N ASN A 59 -10.77 -14.29 17.65
CA ASN A 59 -11.30 -14.33 16.30
C ASN A 59 -10.23 -14.54 15.21
N GLY A 60 -8.97 -14.67 15.58
CA GLY A 60 -7.86 -14.92 14.66
C GLY A 60 -7.17 -13.68 14.09
N LEU A 61 -7.56 -12.45 14.49
CA LEU A 61 -6.80 -11.25 14.17
C LEU A 61 -5.48 -11.19 14.96
N LEU A 62 -4.55 -10.41 14.44
CA LEU A 62 -3.35 -9.99 15.13
C LEU A 62 -3.49 -8.55 15.62
N TYR A 63 -2.62 -8.09 16.52
CA TYR A 63 -2.48 -6.68 16.80
C TYR A 63 -1.86 -6.02 15.58
N TRP A 64 -2.63 -5.13 14.92
CA TRP A 64 -2.35 -4.74 13.55
C TRP A 64 -2.74 -3.32 13.24
N GLY A 65 -1.82 -2.58 12.59
CA GLY A 65 -2.08 -1.27 12.04
C GLY A 65 -1.83 -0.09 12.96
N GLY A 66 -2.24 1.09 12.52
CA GLY A 66 -1.85 2.36 13.13
C GLY A 66 -2.44 2.65 14.51
N HIS A 67 -3.37 1.85 15.01
CA HIS A 67 -4.09 2.11 16.26
C HIS A 67 -3.85 1.08 17.34
N THR A 68 -3.17 -0.01 17.04
CA THR A 68 -2.94 -1.10 17.99
C THR A 68 -1.54 -1.66 17.80
N CYS A 69 -0.83 -1.86 18.89
CA CYS A 69 0.47 -2.51 18.93
C CYS A 69 0.59 -3.34 20.20
N TYR A 70 1.61 -4.15 20.25
CA TYR A 70 1.99 -4.91 21.43
C TYR A 70 3.21 -4.26 22.06
N ASP A 71 3.18 -4.03 23.37
CA ASP A 71 4.32 -3.55 24.12
C ASP A 71 5.08 -4.74 24.69
N ALA A 72 6.22 -5.06 24.10
CA ALA A 72 7.07 -6.17 24.52
C ALA A 72 7.74 -5.93 25.90
N ALA A 73 7.78 -4.70 26.40
CA ALA A 73 8.32 -4.41 27.71
C ALA A 73 7.36 -4.80 28.83
N THR A 74 6.07 -4.66 28.61
CA THR A 74 5.02 -4.97 29.59
C THR A 74 4.23 -6.24 29.28
N GLU A 75 4.49 -6.87 28.13
CA GLU A 75 3.76 -8.04 27.63
C GLU A 75 2.24 -7.77 27.51
N GLN A 76 1.87 -6.55 27.05
CA GLN A 76 0.48 -6.13 26.91
C GLN A 76 0.23 -5.43 25.60
N TRP A 77 -1.02 -5.44 25.14
CA TRP A 77 -1.40 -4.58 24.04
C TRP A 77 -1.39 -3.11 24.45
N ALA A 78 -1.00 -2.24 23.55
CA ALA A 78 -0.96 -0.81 23.74
C ALA A 78 -1.56 -0.08 22.52
N GLY A 79 -2.20 1.07 22.76
CA GLY A 79 -2.63 1.94 21.67
C GLY A 79 -1.46 2.77 21.16
N ARG A 80 -1.35 2.94 19.84
CA ARG A 80 -0.28 3.77 19.23
C ARG A 80 -0.38 5.25 19.59
N ARG A 81 -1.57 5.72 20.00
CA ARG A 81 -1.80 7.08 20.44
C ARG A 81 -1.99 7.15 21.95
N PHE A 82 -1.10 7.83 22.65
CA PHE A 82 -1.06 7.98 24.11
C PHE A 82 -2.34 8.45 24.75
N ASN A 83 -3.18 9.18 24.03
CA ASN A 83 -4.49 9.61 24.50
C ASN A 83 -5.40 8.44 24.93
N TRP A 84 -4.96 7.20 24.65
CA TRP A 84 -5.70 5.98 24.95
C TRP A 84 -5.10 5.18 26.10
N LEU A 85 -3.89 5.53 26.55
CA LEU A 85 -3.30 4.97 27.75
C LEU A 85 -4.21 5.30 28.95
N GLY A 86 -4.60 4.28 29.67
CA GLY A 86 -5.52 4.40 30.81
C GLY A 86 -7.00 4.46 30.46
N ARG A 87 -7.39 4.51 29.19
CA ARG A 87 -8.79 4.31 28.79
C ARG A 87 -9.04 2.83 28.51
N LYS A 88 -10.08 2.28 29.11
CA LYS A 88 -10.59 0.92 28.83
C LYS A 88 -11.24 0.89 27.44
N ARG A 89 -10.43 0.96 26.37
CA ARG A 89 -10.91 0.79 24.99
C ARG A 89 -10.33 -0.50 24.46
N SER A 90 -11.18 -1.27 23.81
CA SER A 90 -10.75 -2.45 23.07
C SER A 90 -9.74 -2.06 21.99
N PRO A 91 -8.74 -2.89 21.73
CA PRO A 91 -7.83 -2.69 20.63
C PRO A 91 -8.64 -2.62 19.32
N ILE A 92 -8.22 -1.70 18.44
CA ILE A 92 -8.83 -1.49 17.12
C ILE A 92 -7.84 -1.97 16.08
N HIS A 93 -8.21 -3.01 15.36
CA HIS A 93 -7.48 -3.48 14.19
C HIS A 93 -7.65 -2.49 13.04
N GLU A 94 -6.54 -2.11 12.37
CA GLU A 94 -6.58 -1.20 11.23
C GLU A 94 -5.88 -1.81 10.02
N ILE A 95 -6.53 -1.75 8.86
CA ILE A 95 -5.93 -2.09 7.56
C ILE A 95 -5.78 -0.82 6.73
N LYS A 96 -4.60 -0.64 6.11
CA LYS A 96 -4.27 0.51 5.28
C LYS A 96 -2.98 0.27 4.49
N SER A 97 -3.10 -0.34 3.31
CA SER A 97 -1.96 -0.64 2.42
C SER A 97 -0.81 -1.39 3.08
N CYS A 98 -1.11 -2.39 3.91
CA CYS A 98 -0.08 -3.14 4.65
C CYS A 98 0.54 -4.29 3.85
N TYR A 99 -0.22 -4.90 2.96
CA TYR A 99 0.19 -5.99 2.05
C TYR A 99 1.06 -7.05 2.71
N PRO A 100 0.51 -7.87 3.63
CA PRO A 100 1.28 -8.87 4.36
C PRO A 100 2.06 -9.82 3.45
N TYR A 101 3.20 -10.28 3.94
CA TYR A 101 4.00 -11.31 3.26
C TYR A 101 3.37 -12.68 3.48
N TYR A 102 2.21 -12.88 2.82
CA TYR A 102 1.36 -14.07 3.00
C TYR A 102 2.06 -15.37 2.62
N GLU A 103 3.01 -15.37 1.69
CA GLU A 103 3.75 -16.58 1.32
C GLU A 103 4.53 -17.13 2.52
N LEU A 104 5.30 -16.29 3.21
CA LEU A 104 6.03 -16.72 4.41
C LEU A 104 5.09 -17.06 5.56
N MET A 105 4.05 -16.25 5.77
CA MET A 105 3.02 -16.54 6.77
C MET A 105 2.36 -17.90 6.54
N TRP A 106 2.07 -18.25 5.28
CA TRP A 106 1.51 -19.53 4.89
C TRP A 106 2.44 -20.71 5.13
N GLU A 107 3.73 -20.52 4.90
CA GLU A 107 4.74 -21.53 5.19
C GLU A 107 4.87 -21.79 6.71
N VAL A 108 4.74 -20.76 7.52
CA VAL A 108 4.80 -20.85 8.99
C VAL A 108 3.56 -21.52 9.57
N ASP A 109 2.37 -21.04 9.21
CA ASP A 109 1.10 -21.61 9.64
C ASP A 109 -0.02 -21.32 8.62
N ARG A 110 -0.34 -22.34 7.81
CA ARG A 110 -1.40 -22.25 6.78
C ARG A 110 -2.77 -21.94 7.35
N LYS A 111 -3.09 -22.56 8.49
CA LYS A 111 -4.40 -22.41 9.12
C LYS A 111 -4.55 -21.01 9.70
N ALA A 112 -3.56 -20.54 10.43
CA ALA A 112 -3.57 -19.19 11.02
C ALA A 112 -3.60 -18.11 9.93
N THR A 113 -2.85 -18.28 8.83
CA THR A 113 -2.83 -17.34 7.71
C THR A 113 -4.18 -17.29 6.99
N ALA A 114 -4.76 -18.43 6.64
CA ALA A 114 -6.09 -18.47 6.02
C ALA A 114 -7.16 -17.86 6.93
N GLN A 115 -7.08 -18.15 8.22
CA GLN A 115 -7.98 -17.60 9.22
C GLN A 115 -7.83 -16.08 9.33
N LEU A 116 -6.61 -15.56 9.38
CA LEU A 116 -6.33 -14.12 9.44
C LEU A 116 -6.97 -13.38 8.26
N ILE A 117 -6.79 -13.87 7.04
CA ILE A 117 -7.37 -13.24 5.84
C ILE A 117 -8.90 -13.22 5.90
N ARG A 118 -9.53 -14.35 6.26
CA ARG A 118 -10.99 -14.41 6.38
C ARG A 118 -11.51 -13.50 7.49
N THR A 119 -10.76 -13.40 8.58
CA THR A 119 -11.13 -12.53 9.69
C THR A 119 -10.94 -11.06 9.35
N PHE A 120 -9.96 -10.68 8.52
CA PHE A 120 -9.87 -9.33 7.98
C PHE A 120 -11.19 -8.92 7.31
N TRP A 121 -11.71 -9.77 6.44
CA TRP A 121 -12.99 -9.51 5.80
C TRP A 121 -14.14 -9.44 6.80
N ALA A 122 -14.28 -10.42 7.66
CA ALA A 122 -15.39 -10.48 8.63
C ALA A 122 -15.38 -9.32 9.64
N ALA A 123 -14.19 -8.84 10.03
CA ALA A 123 -14.06 -7.75 10.98
C ALA A 123 -14.27 -6.37 10.36
N HIS A 124 -13.97 -6.21 9.08
CA HIS A 124 -14.02 -4.91 8.41
C HIS A 124 -15.27 -4.71 7.54
N ILE A 125 -15.80 -5.74 6.88
CA ILE A 125 -17.03 -5.62 6.09
C ILE A 125 -18.24 -5.41 7.02
N ARG A 126 -18.95 -4.31 6.81
CA ARG A 126 -20.15 -3.94 7.56
C ARG A 126 -21.43 -4.41 6.89
N ASN A 127 -21.42 -4.40 5.56
CA ASN A 127 -22.54 -4.89 4.76
C ASN A 127 -21.99 -5.62 3.52
N TRP A 128 -22.18 -6.92 3.48
CA TRP A 128 -21.69 -7.77 2.40
C TRP A 128 -22.39 -7.52 1.08
N SER A 129 -23.69 -7.15 1.11
CA SER A 129 -24.44 -6.95 -0.14
C SER A 129 -23.93 -5.80 -0.99
N ASN A 130 -23.38 -4.75 -0.37
CA ASN A 130 -22.87 -3.56 -1.07
C ASN A 130 -21.38 -3.30 -0.83
N LEU A 131 -20.71 -4.15 -0.04
CA LEU A 131 -19.33 -4.00 0.39
C LEU A 131 -19.06 -2.68 1.14
N ASP A 132 -20.03 -2.18 1.93
CA ASP A 132 -19.72 -1.15 2.90
C ASP A 132 -18.75 -1.72 3.95
N PHE A 133 -17.64 -1.04 4.19
CA PHE A 133 -16.63 -1.49 5.15
C PHE A 133 -16.02 -0.32 5.95
N ASP A 134 -15.36 -0.65 7.03
CA ASP A 134 -14.62 0.29 7.85
C ASP A 134 -13.16 -0.17 7.93
N ARG A 135 -12.22 0.78 7.80
CA ARG A 135 -10.79 0.50 7.99
C ARG A 135 -10.45 0.01 9.39
N HIS A 136 -11.35 0.22 10.35
CA HIS A 136 -11.22 -0.22 11.72
C HIS A 136 -12.07 -1.46 11.98
N GLY A 137 -11.41 -2.58 12.26
CA GLY A 137 -12.06 -3.84 12.62
C GLY A 137 -12.08 -4.07 14.13
N GLY A 138 -13.13 -4.72 14.62
CA GLY A 138 -13.22 -5.16 16.02
C GLY A 138 -12.44 -6.45 16.25
N VAL A 139 -11.71 -6.52 17.36
CA VAL A 139 -10.96 -7.72 17.78
C VAL A 139 -11.75 -8.63 18.71
N GLU A 140 -12.93 -8.22 19.15
CA GLU A 140 -13.74 -8.88 20.18
C GLU A 140 -14.77 -9.89 19.62
N GLN A 141 -14.74 -10.19 18.33
CA GLN A 141 -15.64 -11.19 17.77
C GLN A 141 -15.28 -12.60 18.30
N PRO A 142 -16.27 -13.41 18.70
CA PRO A 142 -16.01 -14.62 19.47
C PRO A 142 -15.34 -15.74 18.69
N GLU A 143 -15.53 -15.81 17.36
CA GLU A 143 -15.02 -16.91 16.54
C GLU A 143 -14.43 -16.42 15.23
N ALA A 144 -13.42 -17.13 14.77
CA ALA A 144 -12.83 -16.89 13.47
C ALA A 144 -13.65 -17.57 12.38
N PRO A 145 -13.97 -16.85 11.28
CA PRO A 145 -14.77 -17.39 10.21
C PRO A 145 -14.03 -18.47 9.41
N GLY A 146 -14.76 -19.48 8.97
CA GLY A 146 -14.34 -20.43 7.96
C GLY A 146 -14.61 -19.93 6.54
N ARG A 147 -14.63 -20.87 5.57
CA ARG A 147 -14.93 -20.55 4.15
C ARG A 147 -16.36 -20.05 3.91
N GLU A 148 -17.28 -20.25 4.85
CA GLU A 148 -18.65 -19.76 4.78
C GLU A 148 -18.73 -18.23 4.72
N VAL A 149 -17.71 -17.51 5.12
CA VAL A 149 -17.63 -16.04 5.00
C VAL A 149 -17.88 -15.57 3.56
N TRP A 150 -17.49 -16.37 2.57
CA TRP A 150 -17.65 -16.07 1.15
C TRP A 150 -19.04 -16.43 0.57
N LYS A 151 -19.97 -16.94 1.38
CA LYS A 151 -21.32 -17.31 0.91
C LYS A 151 -22.34 -16.19 0.97
N SER A 152 -21.90 -15.00 1.31
CA SER A 152 -22.76 -13.81 1.33
C SER A 152 -23.23 -13.42 -0.06
N ASN A 153 -24.33 -12.68 -0.14
CA ASN A 153 -24.90 -12.20 -1.40
C ASN A 153 -24.34 -10.80 -1.72
N PHE A 154 -23.85 -10.62 -2.92
CA PHE A 154 -23.36 -9.33 -3.40
C PHE A 154 -24.30 -8.76 -4.44
N ASP A 155 -24.68 -7.49 -4.27
CA ASP A 155 -25.45 -6.70 -5.24
C ASP A 155 -24.65 -5.46 -5.64
N PRO A 156 -24.04 -5.45 -6.83
CA PRO A 156 -23.23 -4.33 -7.30
C PRO A 156 -24.03 -3.03 -7.49
N GLN A 157 -25.36 -3.11 -7.57
CA GLN A 157 -26.23 -1.93 -7.70
C GLN A 157 -26.67 -1.38 -6.34
N SER A 158 -26.43 -2.11 -5.26
CA SER A 158 -26.81 -1.66 -3.93
C SER A 158 -25.96 -0.44 -3.52
N PRO A 159 -26.61 0.66 -3.11
CA PRO A 159 -25.87 1.85 -2.69
C PRO A 159 -25.11 1.60 -1.39
N VAL A 160 -23.92 2.22 -1.28
CA VAL A 160 -23.15 2.21 -0.05
C VAL A 160 -23.56 3.38 0.82
N PHE A 161 -24.01 3.11 2.02
CA PHE A 161 -24.34 4.09 3.02
C PHE A 161 -23.32 4.06 4.15
N PHE A 162 -23.14 5.19 4.83
CA PHE A 162 -22.31 5.28 6.02
C PHE A 162 -22.96 4.57 7.21
N GLN A 163 -22.96 3.25 7.18
CA GLN A 163 -23.23 2.49 8.38
C GLN A 163 -21.97 2.53 9.25
N SER A 164 -22.10 2.89 10.49
CA SER A 164 -20.98 2.88 11.45
C SER A 164 -19.76 3.75 11.07
N LYS A 165 -19.93 4.83 10.34
CA LYS A 165 -18.83 5.67 9.82
C LYS A 165 -17.91 4.92 8.83
N GLY A 166 -18.41 3.90 8.16
CA GLY A 166 -17.69 3.15 7.14
C GLY A 166 -17.13 4.07 6.08
N ARG A 167 -15.87 3.89 5.74
CA ARG A 167 -15.13 4.66 4.76
C ARG A 167 -14.47 3.70 3.81
N THR A 168 -15.02 3.58 2.63
CA THR A 168 -14.60 2.61 1.60
C THR A 168 -13.37 3.09 0.84
N PHE A 169 -12.36 3.59 1.54
CA PHE A 169 -11.12 4.09 0.95
C PHE A 169 -10.34 3.01 0.21
N VAL A 170 -9.81 3.35 -0.95
CA VAL A 170 -9.08 2.41 -1.81
C VAL A 170 -7.84 1.84 -1.14
N ASN A 171 -7.13 2.63 -0.35
CA ASN A 171 -5.95 2.19 0.40
C ASN A 171 -6.26 1.19 1.53
N THR A 172 -7.53 1.07 1.90
CA THR A 172 -8.03 0.05 2.84
C THR A 172 -8.59 -1.16 2.09
N GLY A 173 -9.40 -0.90 1.04
CA GLY A 173 -9.94 -1.97 0.20
C GLY A 173 -8.85 -2.79 -0.48
N SER A 174 -7.71 -2.18 -0.77
CA SER A 174 -6.57 -2.86 -1.38
C SER A 174 -5.98 -3.98 -0.50
N ASP A 175 -5.95 -3.81 0.82
CA ASP A 175 -5.56 -4.89 1.73
C ASP A 175 -6.53 -6.08 1.66
N LEU A 176 -7.83 -5.79 1.53
CA LEU A 176 -8.87 -6.82 1.44
C LEU A 176 -8.73 -7.62 0.14
N TYR A 177 -8.70 -6.96 -1.04
CA TYR A 177 -8.58 -7.70 -2.29
C TYR A 177 -7.21 -8.37 -2.45
N PHE A 178 -6.13 -7.76 -1.99
CA PHE A 178 -4.80 -8.37 -2.02
C PHE A 178 -4.77 -9.65 -1.16
N GLY A 179 -5.24 -9.58 0.08
CA GLY A 179 -5.30 -10.74 0.98
C GLY A 179 -6.16 -11.88 0.43
N ALA A 180 -7.36 -11.56 -0.08
CA ALA A 180 -8.26 -12.55 -0.65
C ALA A 180 -7.69 -13.19 -1.94
N GLY A 181 -7.06 -12.40 -2.82
CA GLY A 181 -6.37 -12.91 -4.00
C GLY A 181 -5.18 -13.81 -3.63
N MET A 182 -4.42 -13.46 -2.60
CA MET A 182 -3.36 -14.31 -2.08
C MET A 182 -3.88 -15.60 -1.46
N LEU A 183 -5.02 -15.56 -0.77
CA LEU A 183 -5.66 -16.78 -0.25
C LEU A 183 -6.07 -17.73 -1.39
N TYR A 184 -6.61 -17.18 -2.49
CA TYR A 184 -6.86 -18.01 -3.68
C TYR A 184 -5.58 -18.63 -4.21
N ARG A 185 -4.51 -17.88 -4.36
CA ARG A 185 -3.22 -18.38 -4.84
C ARG A 185 -2.66 -19.50 -3.97
N LEU A 186 -2.77 -19.38 -2.65
CA LEU A 186 -2.15 -20.26 -1.65
C LEU A 186 -3.01 -21.48 -1.30
N ASP A 187 -4.34 -21.34 -1.27
CA ASP A 187 -5.30 -22.36 -0.81
C ASP A 187 -6.30 -22.80 -1.90
N GLY A 188 -6.29 -22.15 -3.08
CA GLY A 188 -7.28 -22.41 -4.13
C GLY A 188 -8.69 -21.97 -3.78
N ASP A 189 -8.87 -21.06 -2.82
CA ASP A 189 -10.19 -20.59 -2.34
C ASP A 189 -10.84 -19.67 -3.37
N LYS A 190 -11.65 -20.24 -4.27
CA LYS A 190 -12.33 -19.50 -5.36
C LYS A 190 -13.27 -18.40 -4.85
N GLY A 191 -13.91 -18.62 -3.70
CA GLY A 191 -14.75 -17.60 -3.08
C GLY A 191 -13.95 -16.37 -2.70
N ALA A 192 -12.73 -16.55 -2.20
CA ALA A 192 -11.85 -15.44 -1.88
C ALA A 192 -11.50 -14.61 -3.14
N LEU A 193 -11.16 -15.24 -4.26
CA LEU A 193 -10.89 -14.53 -5.52
C LEU A 193 -12.13 -13.79 -6.04
N GLU A 194 -13.31 -14.42 -5.97
CA GLU A 194 -14.55 -13.78 -6.37
C GLU A 194 -14.81 -12.50 -5.56
N TRP A 195 -14.67 -12.55 -4.26
CA TRP A 195 -14.86 -11.38 -3.40
C TRP A 195 -13.75 -10.32 -3.58
N ALA A 196 -12.51 -10.72 -3.87
CA ALA A 196 -11.46 -9.78 -4.26
C ALA A 196 -11.84 -8.99 -5.52
N ASN A 197 -12.40 -9.67 -6.54
CA ASN A 197 -12.90 -9.00 -7.74
C ASN A 197 -14.12 -8.12 -7.45
N HIS A 198 -15.04 -8.54 -6.58
CA HIS A 198 -16.19 -7.73 -6.21
C HIS A 198 -15.78 -6.39 -5.60
N ILE A 199 -14.89 -6.39 -4.60
CA ILE A 199 -14.48 -5.13 -3.95
C ILE A 199 -13.65 -4.24 -4.90
N ALA A 200 -12.74 -4.79 -5.69
CA ALA A 200 -11.98 -4.00 -6.67
C ALA A 200 -12.91 -3.39 -7.74
N SER A 201 -13.91 -4.14 -8.21
CA SER A 201 -14.88 -3.64 -9.20
C SER A 201 -15.74 -2.48 -8.68
N ARG A 202 -15.90 -2.32 -7.35
CA ARG A 202 -16.61 -1.16 -6.78
C ARG A 202 -15.87 0.15 -7.06
N TYR A 203 -14.53 0.13 -6.98
CA TYR A 203 -13.72 1.30 -7.35
C TYR A 203 -13.79 1.59 -8.84
N VAL A 204 -13.72 0.55 -9.68
CA VAL A 204 -13.86 0.68 -11.14
C VAL A 204 -15.22 1.28 -11.51
N ALA A 205 -16.28 0.91 -10.81
CA ALA A 205 -17.62 1.45 -11.04
C ALA A 205 -17.77 2.95 -10.71
N THR A 206 -16.81 3.54 -9.97
CA THR A 206 -16.82 4.99 -9.69
C THR A 206 -16.22 5.83 -10.83
N ARG A 207 -15.63 5.23 -11.84
CA ARG A 207 -14.97 5.96 -12.93
C ARG A 207 -15.93 6.86 -13.68
N ASP A 208 -15.55 8.11 -13.85
CA ASP A 208 -16.27 9.01 -14.78
C ASP A 208 -16.05 8.51 -16.21
N PRO A 209 -17.12 8.34 -17.00
CA PRO A 209 -17.01 7.79 -18.37
C PRO A 209 -16.24 8.68 -19.35
N ARG A 210 -16.06 9.98 -19.05
CA ARG A 210 -15.33 10.93 -19.90
C ARG A 210 -13.84 10.95 -19.61
N THR A 211 -13.44 10.84 -18.33
CA THR A 211 -12.04 10.94 -17.90
C THR A 211 -11.42 9.59 -17.60
N GLY A 212 -12.22 8.60 -17.20
CA GLY A 212 -11.73 7.33 -16.68
C GLY A 212 -11.16 7.41 -15.25
N LEU A 213 -11.15 8.61 -14.64
CA LEU A 213 -10.68 8.78 -13.26
C LEU A 213 -11.58 8.04 -12.29
N ARG A 214 -11.00 7.26 -11.40
CA ARG A 214 -11.73 6.56 -10.32
C ARG A 214 -11.73 7.35 -9.03
N GLY A 215 -12.79 7.16 -8.24
CA GLY A 215 -12.90 7.76 -6.93
C GLY A 215 -11.92 7.16 -5.92
N TYR A 216 -11.53 7.97 -4.95
CA TYR A 216 -10.76 7.55 -3.78
C TYR A 216 -11.53 6.54 -2.92
N GLN A 217 -12.86 6.57 -3.02
CA GLN A 217 -13.80 5.66 -2.37
C GLN A 217 -15.04 5.45 -3.26
N TYR A 218 -15.91 4.51 -2.92
CA TYR A 218 -17.12 4.20 -3.70
C TYR A 218 -18.44 4.44 -2.96
N SER A 219 -18.49 5.38 -2.05
CA SER A 219 -19.77 5.86 -1.50
C SER A 219 -20.54 6.62 -2.58
N ASN A 220 -21.87 6.48 -2.63
CA ASN A 220 -22.67 7.20 -3.60
C ASN A 220 -23.12 8.60 -3.09
N LEU A 221 -23.68 9.44 -3.99
CA LEU A 221 -24.13 10.79 -3.67
C LEU A 221 -25.24 10.85 -2.61
N GLU A 222 -26.17 9.88 -2.63
CA GLU A 222 -27.21 9.79 -1.61
C GLU A 222 -26.64 9.55 -0.21
N ALA A 223 -25.45 8.89 -0.12
CA ALA A 223 -24.75 8.73 1.12
C ALA A 223 -24.18 10.06 1.64
N VAL A 224 -23.87 11.00 0.74
CA VAL A 224 -23.41 12.36 1.11
C VAL A 224 -24.49 13.12 1.84
N ASP A 225 -25.70 13.18 1.27
CA ASP A 225 -26.81 13.90 1.90
C ASP A 225 -27.13 13.34 3.28
N ARG A 226 -27.17 12.02 3.42
CA ARG A 226 -27.34 11.37 4.72
C ARG A 226 -26.18 11.57 5.67
N ALA A 227 -24.96 11.62 5.18
CA ALA A 227 -23.78 11.93 5.98
C ALA A 227 -23.83 13.40 6.44
N MET A 228 -24.30 14.31 5.61
CA MET A 228 -24.54 15.71 5.98
C MET A 228 -25.59 15.83 7.08
N GLU A 229 -26.70 15.08 7.00
CA GLU A 229 -27.70 15.04 8.06
C GLU A 229 -27.15 14.45 9.36
N GLN A 230 -26.33 13.39 9.28
CA GLN A 230 -25.83 12.67 10.44
C GLN A 230 -24.61 13.32 11.08
N PHE A 231 -23.72 13.91 10.30
CA PHE A 231 -22.43 14.44 10.74
C PHE A 231 -22.29 15.95 10.59
N GLY A 232 -23.33 16.62 10.07
CA GLY A 232 -23.36 18.08 9.87
C GLY A 232 -22.25 18.57 8.96
N ASP A 233 -21.73 19.73 9.28
CA ASP A 233 -20.75 20.45 8.46
C ASP A 233 -19.34 19.84 8.42
N LEU A 234 -19.12 18.64 8.98
CA LEU A 234 -17.86 17.91 8.81
C LEU A 234 -17.63 17.44 7.38
N PHE A 235 -18.52 17.78 6.50
CA PHE A 235 -18.56 17.38 5.13
C PHE A 235 -18.64 18.58 4.19
N PRO A 236 -18.04 18.60 3.04
CA PRO A 236 -18.69 17.98 1.90
C PRO A 236 -17.83 17.01 1.07
N ASN A 237 -16.58 16.97 1.15
CA ASN A 237 -15.81 16.42 0.04
C ASN A 237 -14.92 15.23 0.39
N SER A 238 -14.78 14.91 1.65
CA SER A 238 -13.82 13.90 2.08
C SER A 238 -14.32 12.47 1.99
N HIS A 239 -15.60 12.28 1.67
CA HIS A 239 -16.22 10.96 1.73
C HIS A 239 -17.08 10.65 0.52
N VAL A 240 -16.80 11.29 -0.60
CA VAL A 240 -17.57 11.12 -1.82
C VAL A 240 -16.76 10.48 -2.92
N SER A 241 -17.43 9.72 -3.74
CA SER A 241 -16.84 9.06 -4.89
C SER A 241 -16.33 10.03 -5.96
N GLU A 242 -16.75 11.30 -5.91
CA GLU A 242 -16.40 12.29 -6.95
C GLU A 242 -14.98 12.84 -6.85
N ALA A 243 -14.30 12.64 -5.72
CA ALA A 243 -12.94 13.14 -5.58
C ALA A 243 -11.92 12.09 -6.03
N ALA A 244 -11.08 12.48 -6.97
CA ALA A 244 -9.86 11.77 -7.32
C ALA A 244 -8.69 12.49 -6.65
N ILE A 245 -8.19 11.91 -5.55
CA ILE A 245 -7.10 12.47 -4.76
C ILE A 245 -5.86 11.62 -4.99
N PHE A 246 -4.82 12.23 -5.50
CA PHE A 246 -3.61 11.53 -5.94
C PHE A 246 -2.49 11.54 -4.91
N ASP A 247 -2.85 11.52 -3.62
CA ASP A 247 -1.89 11.22 -2.55
C ASP A 247 -1.18 9.88 -2.87
N PRO A 248 0.16 9.87 -3.03
CA PRO A 248 0.90 8.65 -3.31
C PRO A 248 0.62 7.54 -2.30
N ASN A 249 0.50 7.88 -1.03
CA ASN A 249 0.16 6.89 0.00
C ASN A 249 -1.26 6.31 -0.15
N ALA A 250 -2.11 7.00 -0.87
CA ALA A 250 -3.50 6.59 -1.08
C ALA A 250 -3.72 5.84 -2.40
N LEU A 251 -2.91 6.11 -3.43
CA LEU A 251 -3.12 5.56 -4.78
C LEU A 251 -1.95 4.75 -5.34
N THR A 252 -0.71 5.17 -5.22
CA THR A 252 0.41 4.41 -5.80
C THR A 252 0.52 3.03 -5.19
N LYS A 253 0.32 2.91 -3.86
CA LYS A 253 0.37 1.63 -3.15
C LYS A 253 -0.72 0.66 -3.59
N PRO A 254 -2.02 1.04 -3.65
CA PRO A 254 -3.06 0.21 -4.24
C PRO A 254 -2.81 -0.18 -5.69
N LEU A 255 -2.37 0.74 -6.55
CA LEU A 255 -2.08 0.45 -7.95
C LEU A 255 -0.93 -0.54 -8.11
N LEU A 256 0.15 -0.36 -7.34
CA LEU A 256 1.25 -1.32 -7.32
C LEU A 256 0.79 -2.70 -6.81
N ALA A 257 -0.05 -2.73 -5.78
CA ALA A 257 -0.60 -3.97 -5.25
C ALA A 257 -1.48 -4.70 -6.27
N GLU A 258 -2.30 -3.99 -7.06
CA GLU A 258 -3.08 -4.56 -8.16
C GLU A 258 -2.16 -5.18 -9.23
N LEU A 259 -1.11 -4.46 -9.65
CA LEU A 259 -0.12 -4.98 -10.60
C LEU A 259 0.60 -6.22 -10.05
N ARG A 260 1.09 -6.18 -8.81
CA ARG A 260 1.76 -7.32 -8.18
C ARG A 260 0.83 -8.51 -7.96
N LEU A 261 -0.42 -8.25 -7.55
CA LEU A 261 -1.42 -9.32 -7.41
C LEU A 261 -1.70 -9.99 -8.76
N SER A 262 -1.81 -9.20 -9.83
CA SER A 262 -1.97 -9.73 -11.19
C SER A 262 -0.81 -10.66 -11.58
N GLU A 263 0.44 -10.28 -11.32
CA GLU A 263 1.60 -11.14 -11.58
C GLU A 263 1.51 -12.46 -10.81
N LYS A 264 1.12 -12.39 -9.53
CA LYS A 264 0.99 -13.58 -8.67
C LYS A 264 -0.13 -14.53 -9.09
N LEU A 265 -1.22 -14.00 -9.60
CA LEU A 265 -2.40 -14.77 -10.02
C LEU A 265 -2.31 -15.23 -11.49
N GLY A 266 -1.43 -14.65 -12.28
CA GLY A 266 -1.33 -14.94 -13.71
C GLY A 266 -2.64 -14.62 -14.43
N ARG A 267 -3.21 -15.61 -15.15
CA ARG A 267 -4.43 -15.43 -15.94
C ARG A 267 -5.64 -14.96 -15.11
N GLU A 268 -5.79 -15.47 -13.90
CA GLU A 268 -6.89 -15.09 -13.01
C GLU A 268 -6.74 -13.66 -12.44
N GLY A 269 -5.54 -13.09 -12.55
CA GLY A 269 -5.24 -11.73 -12.11
C GLY A 269 -5.36 -10.67 -13.21
N GLU A 270 -5.74 -11.02 -14.43
CA GLU A 270 -5.73 -10.09 -15.57
C GLU A 270 -6.64 -8.87 -15.38
N SER A 271 -7.75 -9.02 -14.66
CA SER A 271 -8.62 -7.89 -14.32
C SER A 271 -7.92 -6.84 -13.47
N PHE A 272 -7.12 -7.24 -12.51
CA PHE A 272 -6.36 -6.31 -11.65
C PHE A 272 -5.32 -5.53 -12.47
N ARG A 273 -4.59 -6.20 -13.37
CA ARG A 273 -3.65 -5.53 -14.28
C ARG A 273 -4.38 -4.50 -15.14
N LYS A 274 -5.46 -4.92 -15.80
CA LYS A 274 -6.25 -4.06 -16.67
C LYS A 274 -6.74 -2.81 -15.92
N TRP A 275 -7.29 -2.99 -14.73
CA TRP A 275 -7.79 -1.88 -13.93
C TRP A 275 -6.70 -0.91 -13.51
N ALA A 276 -5.57 -1.41 -13.01
CA ALA A 276 -4.44 -0.55 -12.63
C ALA A 276 -3.86 0.21 -13.83
N VAL A 277 -3.73 -0.42 -15.00
CA VAL A 277 -3.26 0.21 -16.24
C VAL A 277 -4.22 1.31 -16.70
N GLU A 278 -5.52 1.04 -16.74
CA GLU A 278 -6.54 2.02 -17.11
C GLU A 278 -6.54 3.23 -16.17
N ASP A 279 -6.40 3.00 -14.86
CA ASP A 279 -6.31 4.09 -13.87
C ASP A 279 -5.05 4.92 -14.05
N LEU A 280 -3.88 4.29 -14.24
CA LEU A 280 -2.64 5.01 -14.50
C LEU A 280 -2.70 5.85 -15.79
N ILE A 281 -3.32 5.33 -16.84
CA ILE A 281 -3.53 6.08 -18.09
C ILE A 281 -4.46 7.29 -17.85
N ALA A 282 -5.55 7.11 -17.11
CA ALA A 282 -6.46 8.21 -16.78
C ALA A 282 -5.77 9.27 -15.91
N ILE A 283 -5.02 8.86 -14.89
CA ILE A 283 -4.24 9.76 -14.02
C ILE A 283 -3.23 10.56 -14.86
N GLY A 284 -2.44 9.88 -15.69
CA GLY A 284 -1.44 10.54 -16.52
C GLY A 284 -2.04 11.54 -17.52
N LYS A 285 -3.20 11.20 -18.12
CA LYS A 285 -3.86 12.06 -19.11
C LYS A 285 -4.54 13.29 -18.52
N HIS A 286 -5.11 13.18 -17.34
CA HIS A 286 -5.98 14.22 -16.80
C HIS A 286 -5.36 14.99 -15.62
N ALA A 287 -4.50 14.37 -14.82
CA ALA A 287 -3.97 14.99 -13.62
C ALA A 287 -2.51 15.45 -13.75
N TYR A 288 -1.74 14.89 -14.66
CA TYR A 288 -0.33 15.25 -14.81
C TYR A 288 -0.16 16.67 -15.36
N ASP A 289 0.64 17.45 -14.65
CA ASP A 289 1.09 18.79 -15.07
C ASP A 289 2.58 18.72 -15.45
N PRO A 290 2.92 18.80 -16.75
CA PRO A 290 4.29 18.67 -17.20
C PRO A 290 5.17 19.87 -16.82
N ASP A 291 4.60 21.04 -16.62
CA ASP A 291 5.35 22.27 -16.28
C ASP A 291 5.77 22.25 -14.80
N GLU A 292 4.86 21.78 -13.92
CA GLU A 292 5.11 21.69 -12.48
C GLU A 292 5.73 20.34 -12.05
N GLY A 293 5.72 19.33 -12.93
CA GLY A 293 6.16 17.98 -12.58
C GLY A 293 5.36 17.35 -11.44
N SER A 294 4.05 17.53 -11.48
CA SER A 294 3.16 17.11 -10.39
C SER A 294 1.86 16.51 -10.91
N PHE A 295 1.13 15.84 -10.04
CA PHE A 295 -0.24 15.41 -10.26
C PHE A 295 -1.21 16.29 -9.47
N LYS A 296 -2.14 16.96 -10.16
CA LYS A 296 -3.20 17.76 -9.54
C LYS A 296 -4.26 16.86 -8.90
N SER A 297 -4.77 17.24 -7.73
CA SER A 297 -5.99 16.64 -7.19
C SER A 297 -7.19 17.14 -7.97
N LEU A 298 -8.04 16.23 -8.45
CA LEU A 298 -9.17 16.53 -9.33
C LEU A 298 -10.48 16.01 -8.75
N LEU A 299 -11.59 16.53 -9.24
CA LEU A 299 -12.85 15.81 -9.27
C LEU A 299 -12.80 14.75 -10.38
N LEU A 300 -13.70 13.78 -10.36
CA LEU A 300 -13.76 12.72 -11.36
C LEU A 300 -14.01 13.28 -12.77
N ASP A 301 -14.73 14.40 -12.89
CA ASP A 301 -15.00 15.07 -14.16
C ASP A 301 -13.80 15.84 -14.73
N GLY A 302 -12.67 15.85 -14.02
CA GLY A 302 -11.45 16.54 -14.40
C GLY A 302 -11.33 17.97 -13.84
N SER A 303 -12.31 18.45 -13.08
CA SER A 303 -12.24 19.78 -12.44
C SER A 303 -11.14 19.83 -11.40
N ASP A 304 -10.31 20.89 -11.43
CA ASP A 304 -9.14 21.06 -10.58
C ASP A 304 -9.54 21.43 -9.15
N LEU A 305 -9.12 20.63 -8.18
CA LEU A 305 -9.31 20.87 -6.74
C LEU A 305 -8.14 21.58 -6.10
N THR A 306 -7.00 21.71 -6.76
CA THR A 306 -5.78 22.28 -6.15
C THR A 306 -5.89 23.78 -5.90
N ALA A 307 -6.81 24.46 -6.59
CA ALA A 307 -7.09 25.88 -6.41
C ALA A 307 -8.35 26.18 -5.58
N VAL A 308 -9.05 25.14 -5.08
CA VAL A 308 -10.33 25.29 -4.39
C VAL A 308 -10.14 25.13 -2.90
N ALA A 309 -10.36 26.21 -2.15
CA ALA A 309 -10.36 26.16 -0.69
C ALA A 309 -11.62 25.48 -0.16
N MET A 310 -11.46 24.61 0.84
CA MET A 310 -12.59 23.94 1.50
C MET A 310 -13.54 24.99 2.11
N PRO A 311 -14.83 24.90 1.82
CA PRO A 311 -15.80 25.88 2.32
C PRO A 311 -16.07 25.75 3.83
N ARG A 312 -15.70 24.63 4.45
CA ARG A 312 -15.94 24.30 5.84
C ARG A 312 -14.97 23.24 6.36
N ASP A 313 -14.94 23.03 7.66
CA ASP A 313 -14.13 21.98 8.29
C ASP A 313 -14.52 20.60 7.79
N GLY A 314 -13.55 19.70 7.66
CA GLY A 314 -13.77 18.33 7.17
C GLY A 314 -12.64 17.38 7.50
N TYR A 315 -12.74 16.16 6.98
CA TYR A 315 -11.76 15.11 7.21
C TYR A 315 -10.35 15.49 6.75
N PHE A 316 -10.23 16.18 5.63
CA PHE A 316 -8.93 16.60 5.07
C PHE A 316 -8.38 17.90 5.66
N GLY A 317 -9.08 18.53 6.58
CA GLY A 317 -8.60 19.71 7.27
C GLY A 317 -9.70 20.74 7.56
N PRO A 318 -9.31 21.85 8.18
CA PRO A 318 -10.23 22.94 8.51
C PRO A 318 -10.68 23.71 7.26
N LYS A 319 -11.69 24.55 7.43
CA LYS A 319 -12.12 25.54 6.43
C LYS A 319 -10.92 26.32 5.90
N GLY A 320 -10.85 26.48 4.59
CA GLY A 320 -9.74 27.13 3.91
C GLY A 320 -8.59 26.22 3.51
N THR A 321 -8.59 24.94 3.93
CA THR A 321 -7.62 23.95 3.41
C THR A 321 -7.82 23.80 1.91
N VAL A 322 -6.72 23.82 1.15
CA VAL A 322 -6.69 23.52 -0.28
C VAL A 322 -6.09 22.15 -0.50
N PHE A 323 -6.54 21.43 -1.50
CA PHE A 323 -5.87 20.23 -1.94
C PHE A 323 -4.54 20.61 -2.60
N VAL A 324 -3.54 19.77 -2.41
CA VAL A 324 -2.21 19.99 -2.97
C VAL A 324 -2.01 19.15 -4.24
N SER A 325 -1.11 19.59 -5.09
CA SER A 325 -0.52 18.74 -6.11
C SER A 325 0.53 17.83 -5.48
N TRP A 326 0.73 16.66 -6.04
CA TRP A 326 1.65 15.65 -5.56
C TRP A 326 2.81 15.46 -6.51
N PRO A 327 4.05 15.27 -6.04
CA PRO A 327 5.21 15.08 -6.90
C PRO A 327 5.01 13.94 -7.90
N ALA A 328 5.34 14.18 -9.17
CA ALA A 328 5.16 13.16 -10.21
C ALA A 328 6.11 11.97 -10.02
N GLU A 329 7.26 12.19 -9.44
CA GLU A 329 8.29 11.20 -9.16
C GLU A 329 7.80 10.04 -8.28
N ASP A 330 6.83 10.29 -7.39
CA ASP A 330 6.23 9.27 -6.53
C ASP A 330 5.50 8.18 -7.32
N TYR A 331 5.11 8.46 -8.56
CA TYR A 331 4.45 7.52 -9.47
C TYR A 331 5.40 6.75 -10.38
N PHE A 332 6.71 7.03 -10.34
CA PHE A 332 7.68 6.43 -11.26
C PHE A 332 7.69 4.90 -11.23
N LEU A 333 7.66 4.29 -10.03
CA LEU A 333 7.60 2.83 -9.90
C LEU A 333 6.33 2.24 -10.52
N CYS A 334 5.17 2.88 -10.29
CA CYS A 334 3.90 2.40 -10.83
C CYS A 334 3.89 2.43 -12.36
N PHE A 335 4.30 3.54 -12.97
CA PHE A 335 4.36 3.63 -14.44
C PHE A 335 5.42 2.69 -15.03
N SER A 336 6.57 2.55 -14.42
CA SER A 336 7.60 1.61 -14.86
C SER A 336 7.14 0.16 -14.77
N THR A 337 6.43 -0.20 -13.68
CA THR A 337 5.87 -1.55 -13.52
C THR A 337 4.76 -1.80 -14.55
N ALA A 338 3.85 -0.84 -14.73
CA ALA A 338 2.78 -0.95 -15.72
C ALA A 338 3.32 -1.04 -17.16
N ALA A 339 4.33 -0.23 -17.51
CA ALA A 339 5.00 -0.29 -18.83
C ALA A 339 5.69 -1.64 -19.09
N ARG A 340 6.08 -2.38 -18.03
CA ARG A 340 6.59 -3.75 -18.18
C ARG A 340 5.47 -4.75 -18.44
N MET A 341 4.30 -4.53 -17.87
CA MET A 341 3.17 -5.46 -17.90
C MET A 341 2.20 -5.21 -19.06
N ASP A 342 2.28 -4.05 -19.68
CA ASP A 342 1.39 -3.63 -20.76
C ASP A 342 2.18 -2.86 -21.85
N ASP A 343 1.75 -3.01 -23.10
CA ASP A 343 2.45 -2.42 -24.25
C ASP A 343 1.96 -1.01 -24.62
N ASP A 344 1.03 -0.41 -23.85
CA ASP A 344 0.56 0.94 -24.11
C ASP A 344 1.74 1.94 -24.06
N PRO A 345 2.04 2.66 -25.18
CA PRO A 345 3.18 3.57 -25.25
C PRO A 345 3.07 4.74 -24.27
N PHE A 346 1.87 5.11 -23.87
CA PHE A 346 1.64 6.18 -22.91
C PHE A 346 2.21 5.87 -21.52
N LEU A 347 2.20 4.59 -21.10
CA LEU A 347 2.81 4.18 -19.83
C LEU A 347 4.33 4.43 -19.82
N TRP A 348 5.01 4.16 -20.92
CA TRP A 348 6.43 4.48 -21.06
C TRP A 348 6.69 5.98 -21.07
N GLU A 349 5.85 6.74 -21.79
CA GLU A 349 5.93 8.20 -21.79
C GLU A 349 5.81 8.76 -20.37
N MET A 350 4.85 8.29 -19.59
CA MET A 350 4.67 8.71 -18.21
C MET A 350 5.83 8.26 -17.31
N ALA A 351 6.35 7.05 -17.49
CA ALA A 351 7.57 6.61 -16.79
C ALA A 351 8.75 7.55 -17.12
N ARG A 352 8.88 7.99 -18.38
CA ARG A 352 9.91 8.94 -18.82
C ARG A 352 9.74 10.32 -18.18
N ASN A 353 8.51 10.81 -18.11
CA ASN A 353 8.22 12.11 -17.51
C ASN A 353 8.47 12.09 -16.01
N THR A 354 7.99 11.06 -15.30
CA THR A 354 8.20 10.91 -13.85
C THR A 354 9.68 10.71 -13.51
N ALA A 355 10.46 9.99 -14.34
CA ALA A 355 11.89 9.81 -14.15
C ALA A 355 12.69 11.13 -14.20
N LYS A 356 12.28 12.07 -15.06
CA LYS A 356 12.93 13.40 -15.14
C LYS A 356 12.76 14.17 -13.84
N HIS A 357 11.56 14.13 -13.25
CA HIS A 357 11.28 14.78 -11.96
C HIS A 357 11.90 14.05 -10.78
N ALA A 358 12.14 12.74 -10.92
CA ALA A 358 12.87 11.92 -9.93
C ALA A 358 14.40 12.16 -9.91
N ASP A 359 14.91 13.17 -10.60
CA ASP A 359 16.33 13.46 -10.75
C ASP A 359 17.13 12.33 -11.42
N LEU A 360 16.47 11.49 -12.24
CA LEU A 360 17.10 10.34 -12.89
C LEU A 360 17.59 10.65 -14.31
N GLY A 361 17.13 11.77 -14.92
CA GLY A 361 17.38 12.15 -16.30
C GLY A 361 16.37 11.55 -17.27
N ASP A 362 16.71 11.55 -18.55
CA ASP A 362 15.84 11.07 -19.62
C ASP A 362 16.07 9.58 -19.88
N ILE A 363 15.03 8.76 -19.69
CA ILE A 363 15.10 7.31 -19.95
C ILE A 363 15.05 6.95 -21.45
N GLY A 364 14.90 7.94 -22.33
CA GLY A 364 14.79 7.73 -23.77
C GLY A 364 13.46 7.10 -24.19
N ASP A 365 13.40 6.59 -25.41
CA ASP A 365 12.26 5.83 -25.87
C ASP A 365 12.33 4.34 -25.43
N ARG A 366 11.24 3.60 -25.65
CA ARG A 366 11.16 2.19 -25.24
C ARG A 366 12.20 1.30 -25.97
N ASN A 367 12.67 1.71 -27.14
CA ASN A 367 13.72 1.00 -27.89
C ASN A 367 15.12 1.33 -27.36
N GLY A 368 15.24 2.32 -26.46
CA GLY A 368 16.46 2.74 -25.84
C GLY A 368 17.22 3.81 -26.63
N GLU A 369 16.57 4.47 -27.57
CA GLU A 369 17.12 5.66 -28.24
C GLU A 369 16.94 6.90 -27.36
N GLY A 370 17.91 7.80 -27.39
CA GLY A 370 17.84 9.06 -26.66
C GLY A 370 17.98 8.91 -25.13
N ILE A 371 18.50 7.81 -24.60
CA ILE A 371 18.79 7.66 -23.17
C ILE A 371 19.85 8.69 -22.76
N ALA A 372 19.52 9.56 -21.81
CA ALA A 372 20.37 10.59 -21.24
C ALA A 372 20.17 10.66 -19.72
N LEU A 373 20.60 9.61 -19.02
CA LEU A 373 20.47 9.51 -17.57
C LEU A 373 21.43 10.46 -16.88
N LYS A 374 21.02 11.01 -15.75
CA LYS A 374 21.77 11.98 -14.96
C LYS A 374 22.85 11.28 -14.15
N SER A 375 24.12 11.46 -14.53
CA SER A 375 25.26 10.79 -13.88
C SER A 375 25.52 11.25 -12.44
N ASP A 376 25.06 12.46 -12.09
CA ASP A 376 25.19 13.11 -10.79
C ASP A 376 23.85 13.17 -10.04
N THR A 377 22.99 12.19 -10.25
CA THR A 377 21.70 12.10 -9.55
C THR A 377 21.87 12.12 -8.03
N HIS A 378 20.99 12.85 -7.36
CA HIS A 378 20.88 12.88 -5.91
C HIS A 378 19.72 12.00 -5.39
N SER A 379 19.02 11.32 -6.29
CA SER A 379 17.95 10.41 -5.90
C SER A 379 18.45 9.34 -4.92
N GLU A 380 17.74 9.17 -3.81
CA GLU A 380 18.01 8.20 -2.75
C GLU A 380 16.72 7.48 -2.32
N THR A 381 15.76 7.42 -3.24
CA THR A 381 14.42 6.90 -2.98
C THR A 381 14.31 5.43 -3.42
N PRO A 382 13.93 4.50 -2.54
CA PRO A 382 13.80 3.08 -2.88
C PRO A 382 12.88 2.80 -4.07
N THR A 383 11.77 3.52 -4.22
CA THR A 383 10.86 3.36 -5.37
C THR A 383 11.51 3.78 -6.69
N HIS A 384 12.42 4.76 -6.68
CA HIS A 384 13.18 5.13 -7.88
C HIS A 384 14.16 4.04 -8.30
N LEU A 385 14.87 3.44 -7.32
CA LEU A 385 15.71 2.27 -7.56
C LEU A 385 14.89 1.13 -8.17
N MET A 386 13.74 0.81 -7.57
CA MET A 386 12.88 -0.28 -8.06
C MET A 386 12.31 0.01 -9.44
N GLY A 387 11.90 1.25 -9.74
CA GLY A 387 11.45 1.66 -11.07
C GLY A 387 12.55 1.47 -12.14
N LEU A 388 13.81 1.82 -11.83
CA LEU A 388 14.95 1.57 -12.72
C LEU A 388 15.18 0.07 -12.97
N LEU A 389 14.99 -0.78 -11.95
CA LEU A 389 15.06 -2.23 -12.12
C LEU A 389 13.92 -2.76 -13.02
N GLU A 390 12.70 -2.19 -12.94
CA GLU A 390 11.63 -2.53 -13.88
C GLU A 390 12.00 -2.14 -15.33
N LEU A 391 12.57 -0.94 -15.55
CA LEU A 391 13.07 -0.53 -16.88
C LEU A 391 14.20 -1.42 -17.40
N TYR A 392 15.08 -1.86 -16.52
CA TYR A 392 16.11 -2.83 -16.86
C TYR A 392 15.50 -4.17 -17.31
N ARG A 393 14.49 -4.67 -16.61
CA ARG A 393 13.76 -5.89 -16.98
C ARG A 393 13.08 -5.80 -18.35
N ILE A 394 12.54 -4.62 -18.72
CA ILE A 394 11.92 -4.40 -20.04
C ILE A 394 12.97 -4.42 -21.15
N THR A 395 14.09 -3.70 -20.94
CA THR A 395 14.99 -3.31 -22.03
C THR A 395 16.30 -4.06 -22.07
N ASN A 396 16.67 -4.70 -20.97
CA ASN A 396 17.99 -5.28 -20.71
C ASN A 396 19.15 -4.28 -20.94
N ARG A 397 18.88 -2.96 -20.81
CA ARG A 397 19.88 -1.91 -21.01
C ARG A 397 20.67 -1.66 -19.74
N ARG A 398 21.97 -1.92 -19.81
CA ARG A 398 22.90 -1.75 -18.67
C ARG A 398 22.83 -0.34 -18.03
N ALA A 399 22.53 0.69 -18.82
CA ALA A 399 22.41 2.06 -18.34
C ALA A 399 21.40 2.21 -17.19
N PHE A 400 20.27 1.49 -17.22
CA PHE A 400 19.29 1.52 -16.13
C PHE A 400 19.82 0.84 -14.86
N LEU A 401 20.53 -0.27 -15.01
CA LEU A 401 21.14 -0.96 -13.88
C LEU A 401 22.28 -0.11 -13.26
N ASP A 402 23.09 0.56 -14.09
CA ASP A 402 24.13 1.47 -13.60
C ASP A 402 23.52 2.67 -12.88
N GLN A 403 22.37 3.19 -13.34
CA GLN A 403 21.64 4.24 -12.65
C GLN A 403 21.04 3.74 -11.33
N ALA A 404 20.50 2.53 -11.31
CA ALA A 404 20.02 1.91 -10.07
C ALA A 404 21.14 1.74 -9.04
N CYS A 405 22.36 1.41 -9.49
CA CYS A 405 23.55 1.37 -8.61
C CYS A 405 23.84 2.75 -8.01
N ARG A 406 23.76 3.84 -8.79
CA ARG A 406 23.99 5.20 -8.25
C ARG A 406 22.95 5.58 -7.20
N VAL A 407 21.67 5.27 -7.44
CA VAL A 407 20.61 5.48 -6.44
C VAL A 407 20.88 4.63 -5.20
N GLY A 408 21.28 3.38 -5.37
CA GLY A 408 21.67 2.48 -4.27
C GLY A 408 22.86 3.03 -3.46
N ASP A 409 23.89 3.56 -4.11
CA ASP A 409 25.02 4.20 -3.46
C ASP A 409 24.59 5.45 -2.67
N ASN A 410 23.66 6.25 -3.22
CA ASN A 410 23.11 7.41 -2.50
C ASN A 410 22.31 6.97 -1.26
N ILE A 411 21.49 5.91 -1.37
CA ILE A 411 20.78 5.33 -0.22
C ILE A 411 21.78 4.91 0.86
N LEU A 412 22.81 4.16 0.51
CA LEU A 412 23.83 3.72 1.47
C LEU A 412 24.56 4.90 2.09
N LYS A 413 24.93 5.90 1.31
CA LYS A 413 25.67 7.07 1.78
C LYS A 413 24.86 7.97 2.71
N ASN A 414 23.58 8.18 2.42
CA ASN A 414 22.78 9.23 3.06
C ASN A 414 21.75 8.70 4.06
N ARG A 415 21.40 7.41 3.96
CA ARG A 415 20.35 6.78 4.79
C ARG A 415 20.87 5.68 5.70
N PHE A 416 22.10 5.20 5.51
CA PHE A 416 22.69 4.14 6.33
C PHE A 416 23.72 4.72 7.29
N GLU A 417 23.41 4.71 8.58
CA GLU A 417 24.23 5.25 9.64
C GLU A 417 24.15 4.34 10.88
N ASN A 418 25.31 4.04 11.48
CA ASN A 418 25.42 3.16 12.65
C ASN A 418 24.71 1.80 12.46
N ASP A 419 24.93 1.16 11.32
CA ASP A 419 24.34 -0.13 10.92
C ASP A 419 22.82 -0.15 10.77
N LEU A 420 22.18 1.01 10.64
CA LEU A 420 20.75 1.16 10.51
C LEU A 420 20.38 2.10 9.35
N PHE A 421 19.29 1.79 8.66
CA PHE A 421 18.67 2.73 7.74
C PHE A 421 17.83 3.76 8.52
N THR A 422 18.08 5.02 8.28
CA THR A 422 17.43 6.15 8.97
C THR A 422 16.68 7.06 7.96
N PRO A 423 15.76 7.93 8.42
CA PRO A 423 15.12 8.90 7.54
C PRO A 423 16.08 9.93 6.91
N GLY A 424 17.29 10.04 7.42
CA GLY A 424 18.32 10.98 6.99
C GLY A 424 19.36 11.22 8.08
N ALA A 425 20.37 12.02 7.78
CA ALA A 425 21.47 12.34 8.71
C ALA A 425 20.96 12.91 10.04
N GLY A 426 21.55 12.43 11.15
CA GLY A 426 21.25 12.89 12.51
C GLY A 426 20.03 12.25 13.18
N TYR A 427 19.31 11.38 12.51
CA TYR A 427 18.28 10.57 13.15
C TYR A 427 18.92 9.48 14.00
N ARG A 428 18.43 9.30 15.24
CA ARG A 428 18.95 8.31 16.20
C ARG A 428 18.09 7.04 16.29
N PHE A 429 17.05 6.92 15.47
CA PHE A 429 16.14 5.79 15.47
C PHE A 429 15.72 5.44 14.05
N THR A 430 15.38 4.20 13.86
CA THR A 430 14.84 3.67 12.61
C THR A 430 13.52 2.97 12.86
N ARG A 431 12.87 2.58 11.77
CA ARG A 431 11.67 1.73 11.79
C ARG A 431 11.99 0.40 11.11
N THR A 432 11.31 -0.65 11.53
CA THR A 432 11.40 -1.97 10.90
C THR A 432 10.76 -2.01 9.50
N SER A 433 9.94 -1.00 9.19
CA SER A 433 9.29 -0.81 7.88
C SER A 433 10.16 -0.07 6.85
N ARG A 434 11.47 0.03 7.04
CA ARG A 434 12.36 0.71 6.11
C ARG A 434 12.50 -0.07 4.81
N PRO A 435 12.07 0.49 3.66
CA PRO A 435 12.10 -0.21 2.38
C PRO A 435 13.49 -0.21 1.73
N GLU A 436 14.43 0.59 2.24
CA GLU A 436 15.79 0.75 1.68
C GLU A 436 16.52 -0.59 1.59
N ALA A 437 16.48 -1.39 2.66
CA ALA A 437 17.18 -2.67 2.70
C ALA A 437 16.62 -3.63 1.65
N LEU A 438 15.29 -3.73 1.53
CA LEU A 438 14.65 -4.61 0.54
C LEU A 438 14.96 -4.16 -0.90
N ALA A 439 14.94 -2.85 -1.18
CA ALA A 439 15.29 -2.33 -2.51
C ALA A 439 16.75 -2.64 -2.88
N LEU A 440 17.69 -2.50 -1.95
CA LEU A 440 19.09 -2.86 -2.15
C LEU A 440 19.29 -4.37 -2.35
N ILE A 441 18.50 -5.21 -1.70
CA ILE A 441 18.50 -6.67 -1.93
C ILE A 441 18.06 -6.98 -3.36
N HIS A 442 17.02 -6.31 -3.88
CA HIS A 442 16.61 -6.46 -5.27
C HIS A 442 17.72 -6.03 -6.25
N LEU A 443 18.41 -4.94 -5.95
CA LEU A 443 19.55 -4.50 -6.76
C LEU A 443 20.67 -5.54 -6.75
N ALA A 444 21.07 -6.02 -5.57
CA ALA A 444 22.10 -7.04 -5.41
C ALA A 444 21.73 -8.35 -6.15
N ALA A 445 20.49 -8.82 -5.98
CA ALA A 445 20.00 -10.00 -6.68
C ALA A 445 20.05 -9.83 -8.21
N THR A 446 19.66 -8.65 -8.72
CA THR A 446 19.73 -8.34 -10.15
C THR A 446 21.17 -8.35 -10.66
N LEU A 447 22.11 -7.79 -9.91
CA LEU A 447 23.55 -7.77 -10.26
C LEU A 447 24.16 -9.17 -10.26
N LEU A 448 23.70 -10.05 -9.38
CA LEU A 448 24.13 -11.45 -9.28
C LEU A 448 23.42 -12.39 -10.26
N GLY A 449 22.42 -11.89 -11.01
CA GLY A 449 21.64 -12.71 -11.95
C GLY A 449 20.62 -13.65 -11.29
N GLY A 450 20.26 -13.42 -10.01
CA GLY A 450 19.38 -14.28 -9.19
C GLY A 450 18.11 -13.61 -8.65
N SER A 451 17.50 -12.70 -9.40
CA SER A 451 16.35 -11.90 -8.90
C SER A 451 15.05 -12.69 -8.61
N GLY A 452 14.95 -13.96 -9.04
CA GLY A 452 13.70 -14.74 -8.91
C GLY A 452 13.35 -15.26 -7.53
N GLU A 453 14.30 -15.24 -6.58
CA GLU A 453 14.10 -15.78 -5.22
C GLU A 453 13.86 -14.71 -4.14
N VAL A 454 14.01 -13.43 -4.50
CA VAL A 454 13.80 -12.32 -3.59
C VAL A 454 12.30 -12.02 -3.48
N PRO A 455 11.75 -11.87 -2.26
CA PRO A 455 10.35 -11.50 -2.08
C PRO A 455 10.01 -10.15 -2.72
N ASP A 456 8.77 -10.01 -3.22
CA ASP A 456 8.36 -8.80 -3.92
C ASP A 456 8.50 -7.52 -3.06
N TYR A 457 8.89 -6.45 -3.73
CA TYR A 457 8.80 -5.11 -3.20
C TYR A 457 7.36 -4.61 -3.36
N MET A 458 6.71 -4.29 -2.24
CA MET A 458 5.28 -3.93 -2.20
C MET A 458 5.03 -2.45 -1.94
N ASP A 459 6.04 -1.70 -1.51
CA ASP A 459 5.88 -0.30 -1.07
C ASP A 459 4.72 -0.13 -0.08
N GLY A 460 4.66 -1.00 0.92
CA GLY A 460 3.60 -1.00 1.92
C GLY A 460 3.61 0.26 2.81
N HIS A 461 2.57 0.40 3.63
CA HIS A 461 2.50 1.50 4.60
C HIS A 461 3.57 1.31 5.68
N ALA A 462 4.37 2.36 5.87
CA ALA A 462 5.36 2.45 6.93
C ALA A 462 4.81 3.19 8.16
#